data_d6114f8c01feb5b637dabe50b98101ec
#
_entry.id   d6114f8c01feb5b637dabe50b98101ec
#
_cell.length_a   1.000
_cell.length_b   1.000
_cell.length_c   1.000
_cell.angle_alpha   90.00
_cell.angle_beta   90.00
_cell.angle_gamma   90.00
#
_symmetry.space_group_name_H-M   'P 1'
#
loop_
_entity.id
_entity.type
_entity.pdbx_description
1 polymer ?
#
loop_
_entity_poly.entity_id
_entity_poly.type
_entity_poly.pdbx_seq_one_letter_code
_entity_poly.pdbx_strand_id
1 'polypeptide(L)'
;MKKEAGGSVVPRTGDRIQRTAALAQPYEIVYPKCGIPGGGAAQREGAFSMFDRMKEDIACIRDRDPAARSALEVMLLYNGYKAVRSHRRANWCYRHNLKFLARWISQRCVRRTNIEIHPGATIGRRLFIDHGTGVVIGETTVIGDDCTIYQGVTLGGTGKDKGKRHPTLGNHVMVGSGAKVLGPIEIGNDVRIAAGAVVLSDIPDHSTAVGVPARVVRRNGAKIVDLDQIHIPDPVAQELCRLEHQLDVLRRQVGRLEGRTQDSQNEEITEEAP
;
A
#
# COMPACT_ATOMS: atom_id res chain seq x y z
N MET A 1 -20.00 -72.58 -12.15
CA MET A 1 -18.63 -72.10 -12.39
C MET A 1 -18.49 -70.78 -11.62
N LYS A 2 -17.97 -70.77 -10.39
CA LYS A 2 -16.61 -70.47 -9.91
C LYS A 2 -16.14 -69.13 -10.47
N LYS A 3 -15.92 -68.05 -9.64
CA LYS A 3 -14.90 -67.83 -8.60
C LYS A 3 -15.34 -66.64 -7.75
N GLU A 4 -15.43 -66.71 -6.48
CA GLU A 4 -14.51 -66.37 -5.40
C GLU A 4 -13.80 -65.00 -5.63
N ALA A 5 -14.05 -63.99 -4.81
CA ALA A 5 -13.72 -63.70 -3.42
C ALA A 5 -12.32 -63.09 -3.30
N GLY A 6 -12.23 -62.06 -2.61
CA GLY A 6 -10.98 -61.40 -2.24
C GLY A 6 -11.27 -60.16 -1.39
N GLY A 7 -11.71 -60.41 -0.16
CA GLY A 7 -11.73 -59.36 0.84
C GLY A 7 -10.31 -59.10 1.31
N SER A 8 -9.84 -57.88 1.22
CA SER A 8 -8.68 -57.41 1.97
C SER A 8 -9.12 -56.49 3.09
N VAL A 9 -8.96 -57.03 4.28
CA VAL A 9 -9.09 -56.36 5.57
C VAL A 9 -8.00 -55.31 5.68
N VAL A 10 -8.39 -54.07 5.81
CA VAL A 10 -7.48 -52.95 6.19
C VAL A 10 -7.40 -52.93 7.71
N PRO A 11 -6.22 -53.03 8.32
CA PRO A 11 -6.08 -52.91 9.76
C PRO A 11 -6.29 -51.45 10.18
N ARG A 12 -7.16 -51.26 11.17
CA ARG A 12 -7.26 -50.04 11.95
C ARG A 12 -6.07 -49.98 12.90
N THR A 13 -5.07 -49.20 12.56
CA THR A 13 -4.09 -48.75 13.55
C THR A 13 -4.40 -47.28 13.88
N GLY A 14 -5.09 -47.14 15.01
CA GLY A 14 -5.11 -45.85 15.69
C GLY A 14 -3.77 -45.68 16.41
N ASP A 15 -2.87 -44.97 15.83
CA ASP A 15 -1.75 -44.41 16.54
C ASP A 15 -1.76 -42.88 16.42
N ARG A 16 -1.89 -42.29 17.57
CA ARG A 16 -1.86 -40.89 17.92
C ARG A 16 -0.53 -40.32 17.44
N ILE A 17 -0.52 -39.73 16.26
CA ILE A 17 0.54 -38.79 15.91
C ILE A 17 0.33 -37.60 16.78
N GLN A 18 1.09 -37.52 17.86
CA GLN A 18 1.28 -36.27 18.59
C GLN A 18 1.91 -35.26 17.60
N ARG A 19 1.06 -34.46 17.03
CA ARG A 19 1.49 -33.26 16.33
C ARG A 19 2.15 -32.38 17.38
N THR A 20 3.44 -32.36 17.45
CA THR A 20 4.19 -31.22 17.93
C THR A 20 3.93 -30.08 16.92
N ALA A 21 2.78 -29.46 17.09
CA ALA A 21 2.54 -28.14 16.57
C ALA A 21 3.49 -27.21 17.34
N ALA A 22 4.68 -27.04 16.82
CA ALA A 22 5.42 -25.83 17.05
C ALA A 22 4.53 -24.73 16.45
N LEU A 23 3.65 -24.20 17.28
CA LEU A 23 2.89 -23.00 17.02
C LEU A 23 3.92 -21.95 16.64
N ALA A 24 4.02 -21.67 15.34
CA ALA A 24 4.58 -20.42 14.88
C ALA A 24 3.75 -19.34 15.60
N GLN A 25 4.32 -18.78 16.64
CA GLN A 25 3.72 -17.64 17.31
C GLN A 25 3.46 -16.60 16.23
N PRO A 26 2.26 -16.04 16.14
CA PRO A 26 2.05 -14.90 15.27
C PRO A 26 3.09 -13.86 15.70
N TYR A 27 3.93 -13.45 14.76
CA TYR A 27 4.79 -12.29 14.97
C TYR A 27 3.84 -11.13 15.24
N GLU A 28 3.60 -10.83 16.49
CA GLU A 28 3.13 -9.51 16.90
C GLU A 28 4.24 -8.54 16.50
N ILE A 29 4.07 -7.95 15.32
CA ILE A 29 4.88 -6.81 14.92
C ILE A 29 4.41 -5.69 15.83
N VAL A 30 5.05 -5.55 17.00
CA VAL A 30 4.93 -4.38 17.85
C VAL A 30 5.57 -3.24 17.05
N TYR A 31 4.74 -2.54 16.28
CA TYR A 31 5.15 -1.28 15.68
C TYR A 31 5.42 -0.30 16.84
N PRO A 32 6.64 0.26 16.96
CA PRO A 32 6.79 1.39 17.84
C PRO A 32 5.77 2.42 17.36
N LYS A 33 4.89 2.87 18.25
CA LYS A 33 4.03 4.02 17.99
C LYS A 33 4.99 5.14 17.63
N CYS A 34 5.18 5.34 16.32
CA CYS A 34 5.90 6.49 15.85
C CYS A 34 5.01 7.66 16.22
N GLY A 35 5.34 8.29 17.34
CA GLY A 35 4.71 9.53 17.71
C GLY A 35 5.03 10.49 16.59
N ILE A 36 4.05 10.71 15.71
CA ILE A 36 4.06 11.90 14.89
C ILE A 36 4.11 13.01 15.93
N PRO A 37 5.16 13.87 15.94
CA PRO A 37 5.15 15.00 16.84
C PRO A 37 3.91 15.79 16.47
N GLY A 38 2.87 15.64 17.30
CA GLY A 38 1.66 16.42 17.14
C GLY A 38 2.06 17.89 17.14
N GLY A 39 1.74 18.62 16.07
CA GLY A 39 1.68 20.06 16.13
C GLY A 39 2.98 20.86 15.98
N GLY A 40 4.04 20.34 15.32
CA GLY A 40 5.24 21.14 15.05
C GLY A 40 5.23 21.96 13.74
N ALA A 41 4.34 21.66 12.82
CA ALA A 41 4.29 22.36 11.52
C ALA A 41 3.48 23.67 11.53
N ALA A 42 2.80 23.99 12.63
CA ALA A 42 1.99 25.22 12.71
C ALA A 42 2.78 26.48 13.09
N GLN A 43 4.09 26.41 13.34
CA GLN A 43 4.84 27.53 13.91
C GLN A 43 5.86 28.19 12.97
N ARG A 44 5.82 27.98 11.67
CA ARG A 44 6.55 28.82 10.70
C ARG A 44 5.70 29.21 9.49
N GLU A 45 4.44 29.57 9.70
CA GLU A 45 3.66 30.32 8.72
C GLU A 45 4.01 31.82 8.81
N GLY A 46 5.27 32.17 8.63
CA GLY A 46 5.64 33.50 8.19
C GLY A 46 5.10 33.72 6.79
N ALA A 47 3.97 34.41 6.67
CA ALA A 47 3.40 35.06 5.47
C ALA A 47 3.86 34.52 4.10
N PHE A 48 3.72 33.22 3.85
CA PHE A 48 3.88 32.67 2.51
C PHE A 48 2.71 33.16 1.66
N SER A 49 2.97 34.03 0.71
CA SER A 49 1.98 34.58 -0.20
C SER A 49 1.32 33.44 -1.02
N MET A 50 0.04 33.61 -1.34
CA MET A 50 -0.64 32.68 -2.26
C MET A 50 0.13 32.52 -3.61
N PHE A 51 0.83 33.55 -4.02
CA PHE A 51 1.69 33.52 -5.21
C PHE A 51 2.93 32.64 -5.04
N ASP A 52 3.52 32.61 -3.85
CA ASP A 52 4.70 31.78 -3.59
C ASP A 52 4.31 30.29 -3.58
N ARG A 53 3.18 29.94 -3.00
CA ARG A 53 2.63 28.57 -3.08
C ARG A 53 2.31 28.14 -4.52
N MET A 54 1.80 29.06 -5.35
CA MET A 54 1.55 28.77 -6.76
C MET A 54 2.85 28.51 -7.54
N LYS A 55 3.88 29.33 -7.32
CA LYS A 55 5.20 29.13 -7.95
C LYS A 55 5.82 27.80 -7.54
N GLU A 56 5.71 27.47 -6.26
CA GLU A 56 6.22 26.23 -5.70
C GLU A 56 5.53 24.99 -6.28
N ASP A 57 4.19 25.02 -6.39
CA ASP A 57 3.44 23.91 -7.02
C ASP A 57 3.81 23.74 -8.49
N ILE A 58 3.93 24.84 -9.23
CA ILE A 58 4.32 24.80 -10.64
C ILE A 58 5.74 24.27 -10.80
N ALA A 59 6.67 24.71 -9.96
CA ALA A 59 8.05 24.23 -9.98
C ALA A 59 8.11 22.73 -9.70
N CYS A 60 7.37 22.26 -8.68
CA CYS A 60 7.26 20.85 -8.33
C CYS A 60 6.72 19.98 -9.50
N ILE A 61 5.70 20.46 -10.21
CA ILE A 61 5.13 19.73 -11.36
C ILE A 61 6.16 19.65 -12.50
N ARG A 62 6.83 20.76 -12.80
CA ARG A 62 7.84 20.80 -13.87
C ARG A 62 9.08 19.96 -13.57
N ASP A 63 9.39 19.79 -12.30
CA ASP A 63 10.51 18.95 -11.86
C ASP A 63 10.17 17.45 -11.97
N ARG A 64 8.90 17.10 -11.73
CA ARG A 64 8.44 15.71 -11.70
C ARG A 64 7.85 15.19 -13.01
N ASP A 65 7.30 16.07 -13.84
CA ASP A 65 6.73 15.70 -15.13
C ASP A 65 7.59 16.22 -16.30
N PRO A 66 8.29 15.32 -16.99
CA PRO A 66 9.08 15.68 -18.17
C PRO A 66 8.27 16.31 -19.31
N ALA A 67 6.94 16.10 -19.33
CA ALA A 67 6.05 16.65 -20.36
C ALA A 67 5.67 18.13 -20.07
N ALA A 68 5.92 18.63 -18.86
CA ALA A 68 5.57 19.99 -18.45
C ALA A 68 6.54 21.04 -19.02
N ARG A 69 6.18 21.65 -20.15
CA ARG A 69 7.06 22.56 -20.91
C ARG A 69 7.13 23.97 -20.33
N SER A 70 6.01 24.50 -19.81
CA SER A 70 5.94 25.86 -19.32
C SER A 70 5.01 26.04 -18.11
N ALA A 71 5.26 27.10 -17.34
CA ALA A 71 4.39 27.45 -16.22
C ALA A 71 2.95 27.77 -16.65
N LEU A 72 2.78 28.39 -17.81
CA LEU A 72 1.47 28.69 -18.36
C LEU A 72 0.69 27.43 -18.73
N GLU A 73 1.36 26.44 -19.32
CA GLU A 73 0.81 25.14 -19.64
C GLU A 73 0.31 24.42 -18.39
N VAL A 74 1.13 24.38 -17.34
CA VAL A 74 0.74 23.79 -16.04
C VAL A 74 -0.50 24.51 -15.47
N MET A 75 -0.52 25.81 -15.48
CA MET A 75 -1.66 26.60 -14.93
C MET A 75 -2.97 26.35 -15.68
N LEU A 76 -2.89 26.22 -17.01
CA LEU A 76 -4.08 26.15 -17.86
C LEU A 76 -4.53 24.73 -18.19
N LEU A 77 -3.63 23.75 -18.26
CA LEU A 77 -3.95 22.43 -18.76
C LEU A 77 -3.88 21.32 -17.70
N TYR A 78 -3.07 21.47 -16.65
CA TYR A 78 -2.92 20.42 -15.63
C TYR A 78 -4.10 20.37 -14.67
N ASN A 79 -4.87 19.30 -14.76
CA ASN A 79 -6.07 19.12 -13.94
C ASN A 79 -5.73 18.95 -12.46
N GLY A 80 -4.62 18.27 -12.13
CA GLY A 80 -4.13 18.12 -10.76
C GLY A 80 -3.85 19.47 -10.10
N TYR A 81 -3.13 20.36 -10.80
CA TYR A 81 -2.87 21.73 -10.33
C TYR A 81 -4.17 22.51 -10.08
N LYS A 82 -5.12 22.44 -11.03
CA LYS A 82 -6.42 23.11 -10.89
C LYS A 82 -7.20 22.58 -9.68
N ALA A 83 -7.15 21.27 -9.44
CA ALA A 83 -7.83 20.63 -8.34
C ALA A 83 -7.26 21.07 -6.99
N VAL A 84 -5.93 21.04 -6.82
CA VAL A 84 -5.25 21.49 -5.59
C VAL A 84 -5.54 22.97 -5.32
N ARG A 85 -5.45 23.80 -6.35
CA ARG A 85 -5.76 25.24 -6.21
C ARG A 85 -7.23 25.50 -5.84
N SER A 86 -8.16 24.75 -6.42
CA SER A 86 -9.58 24.83 -6.10
C SER A 86 -9.86 24.35 -4.68
N HIS A 87 -9.21 23.25 -4.27
CA HIS A 87 -9.30 22.71 -2.91
C HIS A 87 -8.86 23.76 -1.87
N ARG A 88 -7.74 24.45 -2.05
CA ARG A 88 -7.29 25.48 -1.10
C ARG A 88 -8.36 26.55 -0.83
N ARG A 89 -9.09 26.99 -1.89
CA ARG A 89 -10.21 27.93 -1.74
C ARG A 89 -11.40 27.31 -1.01
N ALA A 90 -11.75 26.06 -1.38
CA ALA A 90 -12.83 25.32 -0.73
C ALA A 90 -12.52 25.06 0.74
N ASN A 91 -11.28 24.67 1.06
CA ASN A 91 -10.82 24.44 2.43
C ASN A 91 -10.87 25.72 3.27
N TRP A 92 -10.46 26.86 2.71
CA TRP A 92 -10.60 28.16 3.38
C TRP A 92 -12.06 28.43 3.73
N CYS A 93 -12.98 28.29 2.78
CA CYS A 93 -14.42 28.44 3.05
C CYS A 93 -14.91 27.45 4.11
N TYR A 94 -14.45 26.20 4.06
CA TYR A 94 -14.83 25.16 5.00
C TYR A 94 -14.41 25.51 6.44
N ARG A 95 -13.17 25.98 6.61
CA ARG A 95 -12.62 26.42 7.91
C ARG A 95 -13.32 27.65 8.46
N HIS A 96 -13.88 28.51 7.60
CA HIS A 96 -14.69 29.67 7.98
C HIS A 96 -16.19 29.36 8.08
N ASN A 97 -16.54 28.07 8.25
CA ASN A 97 -17.91 27.58 8.41
C ASN A 97 -18.87 27.83 7.21
N LEU A 98 -18.33 28.24 6.06
CA LEU A 98 -19.07 28.39 4.80
C LEU A 98 -19.19 27.05 4.07
N LYS A 99 -19.74 26.03 4.73
CA LYS A 99 -19.70 24.64 4.28
C LYS A 99 -20.40 24.41 2.94
N PHE A 100 -21.53 25.07 2.70
CA PHE A 100 -22.24 24.98 1.43
C PHE A 100 -21.38 25.52 0.26
N LEU A 101 -20.80 26.69 0.43
CA LEU A 101 -19.93 27.30 -0.58
C LEU A 101 -18.68 26.43 -0.84
N ALA A 102 -18.09 25.89 0.22
CA ALA A 102 -16.97 24.98 0.13
C ALA A 102 -17.29 23.74 -0.73
N ARG A 103 -18.44 23.11 -0.48
CA ARG A 103 -18.92 21.97 -1.28
C ARG A 103 -19.26 22.36 -2.73
N TRP A 104 -19.87 23.52 -2.93
CA TRP A 104 -20.16 24.01 -4.27
C TRP A 104 -18.88 24.21 -5.10
N ILE A 105 -17.82 24.82 -4.51
CA ILE A 105 -16.51 24.97 -5.15
C ILE A 105 -15.91 23.61 -5.47
N SER A 106 -15.92 22.67 -4.53
CA SER A 106 -15.42 21.32 -4.73
C SER A 106 -16.14 20.60 -5.86
N GLN A 107 -17.48 20.61 -5.88
CA GLN A 107 -18.27 19.93 -6.91
C GLN A 107 -18.12 20.57 -8.30
N ARG A 108 -17.93 21.89 -8.34
CA ARG A 108 -17.59 22.59 -9.59
C ARG A 108 -16.22 22.16 -10.13
N CYS A 109 -15.26 21.90 -9.22
CA CYS A 109 -13.94 21.40 -9.57
C CYS A 109 -14.02 19.98 -10.13
N VAL A 110 -14.76 19.08 -9.49
CA VAL A 110 -14.97 17.70 -9.96
C VAL A 110 -15.46 17.68 -11.42
N ARG A 111 -16.48 18.49 -11.73
CA ARG A 111 -17.04 18.57 -13.10
C ARG A 111 -16.04 19.04 -14.16
N ARG A 112 -14.98 19.75 -13.75
CA ARG A 112 -13.96 20.31 -14.67
C ARG A 112 -12.70 19.46 -14.78
N THR A 113 -12.37 18.74 -13.71
CA THR A 113 -11.09 18.04 -13.60
C THR A 113 -11.23 16.54 -13.42
N ASN A 114 -12.42 16.07 -13.10
CA ASN A 114 -12.70 14.69 -12.68
C ASN A 114 -11.87 14.23 -11.45
N ILE A 115 -11.50 15.20 -10.58
CA ILE A 115 -10.77 14.99 -9.33
C ILE A 115 -11.63 15.48 -8.19
N GLU A 116 -11.97 14.59 -7.25
CA GLU A 116 -12.72 14.93 -6.05
C GLU A 116 -11.79 15.08 -4.86
N ILE A 117 -11.74 16.29 -4.29
CA ILE A 117 -11.07 16.56 -3.02
C ILE A 117 -12.10 17.17 -2.08
N HIS A 118 -12.37 16.48 -0.96
CA HIS A 118 -13.30 17.03 0.03
C HIS A 118 -12.72 18.28 0.66
N PRO A 119 -13.50 19.35 0.86
CA PRO A 119 -13.01 20.61 1.43
C PRO A 119 -12.39 20.48 2.82
N GLY A 120 -12.78 19.46 3.60
CA GLY A 120 -12.24 19.19 4.94
C GLY A 120 -10.87 18.52 4.95
N ALA A 121 -10.39 17.98 3.82
CA ALA A 121 -9.09 17.36 3.75
C ALA A 121 -7.96 18.35 4.07
N THR A 122 -6.90 17.86 4.72
CA THR A 122 -5.69 18.64 4.99
C THR A 122 -4.60 18.21 4.00
N ILE A 123 -4.09 19.16 3.24
CA ILE A 123 -3.08 18.90 2.20
C ILE A 123 -1.87 19.80 2.45
N GLY A 124 -0.72 19.17 2.55
CA GLY A 124 0.58 19.81 2.68
C GLY A 124 1.04 20.54 1.42
N ARG A 125 2.34 20.74 1.33
CA ARG A 125 2.99 21.48 0.24
C ARG A 125 3.38 20.53 -0.88
N ARG A 126 3.45 21.04 -2.12
CA ARG A 126 3.98 20.36 -3.29
C ARG A 126 3.30 19.01 -3.58
N LEU A 127 1.96 18.93 -3.35
CA LEU A 127 1.19 17.77 -3.79
C LEU A 127 1.12 17.77 -5.32
N PHE A 128 1.64 16.72 -5.93
CA PHE A 128 1.51 16.45 -7.36
C PHE A 128 0.43 15.40 -7.62
N ILE A 129 -0.61 15.77 -8.36
CA ILE A 129 -1.63 14.84 -8.85
C ILE A 129 -1.41 14.69 -10.34
N ASP A 130 -0.84 13.55 -10.73
CA ASP A 130 -0.54 13.24 -12.12
C ASP A 130 -1.73 12.57 -12.78
N HIS A 131 -2.07 13.02 -14.01
CA HIS A 131 -3.29 12.71 -14.75
C HIS A 131 -4.57 13.01 -13.95
N GLY A 132 -4.76 12.42 -12.80
CA GLY A 132 -5.74 12.74 -11.77
C GLY A 132 -7.17 12.26 -12.02
N THR A 133 -7.53 11.81 -13.19
CA THR A 133 -8.88 11.32 -13.50
C THR A 133 -9.33 10.26 -12.51
N GLY A 134 -10.50 10.47 -11.86
CA GLY A 134 -11.07 9.53 -10.90
C GLY A 134 -10.36 9.48 -9.53
N VAL A 135 -9.51 10.45 -9.21
CA VAL A 135 -8.96 10.60 -7.85
C VAL A 135 -10.04 11.05 -6.90
N VAL A 136 -10.13 10.39 -5.73
CA VAL A 136 -11.05 10.74 -4.65
C VAL A 136 -10.28 10.88 -3.34
N ILE A 137 -10.33 12.06 -2.72
CA ILE A 137 -9.71 12.36 -1.42
C ILE A 137 -10.80 12.73 -0.41
N GLY A 138 -10.98 11.88 0.60
CA GLY A 138 -12.04 12.00 1.59
C GLY A 138 -11.85 13.10 2.62
N GLU A 139 -12.89 13.38 3.40
CA GLU A 139 -13.02 14.53 4.30
C GLU A 139 -11.91 14.65 5.34
N THR A 140 -11.59 13.56 6.04
CA THR A 140 -10.62 13.56 7.15
C THR A 140 -9.23 13.08 6.73
N THR A 141 -8.96 13.04 5.41
CA THR A 141 -7.66 12.71 4.89
C THR A 141 -6.64 13.79 5.27
N VAL A 142 -5.45 13.33 5.64
CA VAL A 142 -4.27 14.20 5.84
C VAL A 142 -3.21 13.73 4.86
N ILE A 143 -2.62 14.65 4.12
CA ILE A 143 -1.53 14.39 3.18
C ILE A 143 -0.37 15.32 3.56
N GLY A 144 0.81 14.75 3.78
CA GLY A 144 2.03 15.48 4.05
C GLY A 144 2.58 16.22 2.84
N ASP A 145 3.82 16.65 2.94
CA ASP A 145 4.53 17.38 1.90
C ASP A 145 5.10 16.44 0.84
N ASP A 146 5.30 16.94 -0.37
CA ASP A 146 5.99 16.25 -1.48
C ASP A 146 5.35 14.94 -1.94
N CYS A 147 4.06 14.77 -1.72
CA CYS A 147 3.36 13.57 -2.15
C CYS A 147 3.02 13.59 -3.64
N THR A 148 2.95 12.38 -4.23
CA THR A 148 2.51 12.16 -5.61
C THR A 148 1.34 11.19 -5.65
N ILE A 149 0.27 11.56 -6.34
CA ILE A 149 -0.96 10.76 -6.46
C ILE A 149 -1.29 10.60 -7.94
N TYR A 150 -1.48 9.36 -8.37
CA TYR A 150 -1.86 9.05 -9.74
C TYR A 150 -3.37 8.90 -9.91
N GLN A 151 -3.80 8.79 -11.17
CA GLN A 151 -5.22 8.64 -11.51
C GLN A 151 -5.88 7.42 -10.83
N GLY A 152 -7.18 7.55 -10.58
CA GLY A 152 -8.00 6.48 -10.01
C GLY A 152 -7.73 6.14 -8.55
N VAL A 153 -6.82 6.86 -7.88
CA VAL A 153 -6.53 6.67 -6.45
C VAL A 153 -7.73 7.06 -5.61
N THR A 154 -8.01 6.27 -4.57
CA THR A 154 -9.01 6.60 -3.56
C THR A 154 -8.35 6.62 -2.17
N LEU A 155 -8.40 7.78 -1.51
CA LEU A 155 -8.11 7.92 -0.09
C LEU A 155 -9.45 7.98 0.65
N GLY A 156 -9.97 6.81 1.00
CA GLY A 156 -11.35 6.59 1.42
C GLY A 156 -11.49 6.17 2.89
N GLY A 157 -12.73 6.26 3.39
CA GLY A 157 -13.10 5.72 4.69
C GLY A 157 -13.69 4.30 4.58
N THR A 158 -13.66 3.55 5.68
CA THR A 158 -14.21 2.19 5.79
C THR A 158 -15.42 2.13 6.70
N GLY A 159 -16.44 2.87 6.50
CA GLY A 159 -17.59 2.70 7.36
C GLY A 159 -18.38 3.96 7.64
N LYS A 160 -19.25 3.88 8.65
CA LYS A 160 -20.17 4.95 9.05
C LYS A 160 -19.65 5.80 10.21
N ASP A 161 -18.39 5.63 10.58
CA ASP A 161 -17.81 6.29 11.75
C ASP A 161 -17.77 7.81 11.57
N LYS A 162 -18.12 8.51 12.65
CA LYS A 162 -17.98 9.94 12.76
C LYS A 162 -16.56 10.24 13.28
N GLY A 163 -15.88 11.20 12.68
CA GLY A 163 -14.51 11.58 13.06
C GLY A 163 -13.45 11.13 12.05
N LYS A 164 -12.26 10.79 12.52
CA LYS A 164 -11.16 10.34 11.68
C LYS A 164 -11.49 8.96 11.08
N ARG A 165 -11.71 8.91 9.78
CA ARG A 165 -12.08 7.71 9.03
C ARG A 165 -11.37 7.55 7.69
N HIS A 166 -10.53 8.52 7.32
CA HIS A 166 -9.72 8.51 6.11
C HIS A 166 -8.23 8.47 6.45
N PRO A 167 -7.38 8.02 5.55
CA PRO A 167 -5.97 7.82 5.83
C PRO A 167 -5.20 9.11 6.11
N THR A 168 -4.08 8.94 6.80
CA THR A 168 -3.03 9.94 6.95
C THR A 168 -1.80 9.48 6.18
N LEU A 169 -1.31 10.30 5.27
CA LEU A 169 -0.08 10.10 4.53
C LEU A 169 1.01 11.02 5.08
N GLY A 170 2.18 10.47 5.35
CA GLY A 170 3.38 11.22 5.67
C GLY A 170 3.93 12.01 4.49
N ASN A 171 5.18 12.40 4.56
CA ASN A 171 5.86 13.15 3.50
C ASN A 171 6.46 12.21 2.45
N HIS A 172 6.63 12.70 1.22
CA HIS A 172 7.24 11.97 0.11
C HIS A 172 6.54 10.62 -0.23
N VAL A 173 5.22 10.55 -0.01
CA VAL A 173 4.44 9.35 -0.31
C VAL A 173 4.02 9.35 -1.78
N MET A 174 4.28 8.24 -2.46
CA MET A 174 3.79 8.01 -3.81
C MET A 174 2.66 6.97 -3.80
N VAL A 175 1.50 7.34 -4.35
CA VAL A 175 0.34 6.45 -4.48
C VAL A 175 0.10 6.16 -5.95
N GLY A 176 0.41 4.93 -6.35
CA GLY A 176 0.31 4.44 -7.73
C GLY A 176 -1.12 4.42 -8.27
N SER A 177 -1.23 4.38 -9.59
CA SER A 177 -2.51 4.46 -10.30
C SER A 177 -3.51 3.42 -9.83
N GLY A 178 -4.77 3.84 -9.61
CA GLY A 178 -5.84 2.95 -9.20
C GLY A 178 -5.77 2.41 -7.78
N ALA A 179 -4.74 2.72 -7.00
CA ALA A 179 -4.60 2.24 -5.63
C ALA A 179 -5.73 2.75 -4.72
N LYS A 180 -6.11 1.94 -3.73
CA LYS A 180 -7.13 2.26 -2.74
C LYS A 180 -6.51 2.22 -1.35
N VAL A 181 -6.52 3.34 -0.65
CA VAL A 181 -6.05 3.45 0.74
C VAL A 181 -7.26 3.74 1.60
N LEU A 182 -7.67 2.77 2.42
CA LEU A 182 -8.99 2.76 3.04
C LEU A 182 -8.88 2.66 4.56
N GLY A 183 -9.60 3.54 5.24
CA GLY A 183 -9.67 3.57 6.69
C GLY A 183 -8.80 4.66 7.33
N PRO A 184 -8.87 4.80 8.67
CA PRO A 184 -8.10 5.78 9.43
C PRO A 184 -6.65 5.32 9.66
N ILE A 185 -6.04 4.72 8.63
CA ILE A 185 -4.70 4.14 8.67
C ILE A 185 -3.62 5.20 8.47
N GLU A 186 -2.42 4.87 8.95
CA GLU A 186 -1.24 5.73 8.86
C GLU A 186 -0.24 5.17 7.84
N ILE A 187 0.13 6.00 6.89
CA ILE A 187 1.17 5.72 5.91
C ILE A 187 2.36 6.61 6.25
N GLY A 188 3.48 5.99 6.56
CA GLY A 188 4.71 6.68 6.96
C GLY A 188 5.31 7.56 5.87
N ASN A 189 6.50 8.08 6.14
CA ASN A 189 7.25 8.89 5.18
C ASN A 189 8.00 8.01 4.17
N ASP A 190 8.27 8.55 2.99
CA ASP A 190 9.03 7.87 1.93
C ASP A 190 8.43 6.51 1.54
N VAL A 191 7.09 6.42 1.53
CA VAL A 191 6.36 5.20 1.20
C VAL A 191 5.94 5.20 -0.26
N ARG A 192 6.06 4.03 -0.88
CA ARG A 192 5.53 3.76 -2.22
C ARG A 192 4.39 2.76 -2.16
N ILE A 193 3.24 3.12 -2.69
CA ILE A 193 2.09 2.24 -2.86
C ILE A 193 1.96 1.91 -4.35
N ALA A 194 2.02 0.63 -4.67
CA ALA A 194 1.96 0.15 -6.05
C ALA A 194 0.63 0.48 -6.73
N ALA A 195 0.65 0.50 -8.05
CA ALA A 195 -0.57 0.62 -8.83
C ALA A 195 -1.54 -0.53 -8.53
N GLY A 196 -2.83 -0.22 -8.40
CA GLY A 196 -3.87 -1.20 -8.10
C GLY A 196 -3.86 -1.78 -6.69
N ALA A 197 -2.94 -1.39 -5.82
CA ALA A 197 -2.87 -1.92 -4.46
C ALA A 197 -4.07 -1.49 -3.60
N VAL A 198 -4.51 -2.36 -2.68
CA VAL A 198 -5.56 -2.07 -1.70
C VAL A 198 -4.98 -2.11 -0.30
N VAL A 199 -4.76 -0.94 0.28
CA VAL A 199 -4.12 -0.77 1.59
C VAL A 199 -5.21 -0.66 2.65
N LEU A 200 -5.16 -1.56 3.63
CA LEU A 200 -6.15 -1.68 4.72
C LEU A 200 -5.50 -1.62 6.11
N SER A 201 -4.18 -1.47 6.18
CA SER A 201 -3.41 -1.41 7.42
C SER A 201 -2.27 -0.40 7.30
N ASP A 202 -1.72 0.01 8.44
CA ASP A 202 -0.62 0.96 8.51
C ASP A 202 0.61 0.48 7.74
N ILE A 203 1.33 1.43 7.15
CA ILE A 203 2.58 1.16 6.44
C ILE A 203 3.69 2.00 7.05
N PRO A 204 4.77 1.36 7.53
CA PRO A 204 5.89 2.07 8.14
C PRO A 204 6.70 2.88 7.13
N ASP A 205 7.50 3.82 7.63
CA ASP A 205 8.41 4.65 6.83
C ASP A 205 9.31 3.81 5.89
N HIS A 206 9.73 4.41 4.80
CA HIS A 206 10.68 3.86 3.82
C HIS A 206 10.28 2.49 3.27
N SER A 207 8.99 2.29 3.04
CA SER A 207 8.42 1.01 2.63
C SER A 207 7.78 1.05 1.24
N THR A 208 7.76 -0.12 0.61
CA THR A 208 6.97 -0.33 -0.62
C THR A 208 5.87 -1.34 -0.33
N ALA A 209 4.62 -0.98 -0.61
CA ALA A 209 3.44 -1.81 -0.42
C ALA A 209 2.80 -2.18 -1.76
N VAL A 210 2.46 -3.47 -1.92
CA VAL A 210 1.98 -4.03 -3.19
C VAL A 210 0.89 -5.06 -2.95
N GLY A 211 -0.08 -5.17 -3.85
CA GLY A 211 -1.07 -6.25 -3.89
C GLY A 211 -2.43 -5.92 -3.28
N VAL A 212 -3.32 -6.92 -3.25
CA VAL A 212 -4.70 -6.86 -2.75
C VAL A 212 -4.96 -8.10 -1.87
N PRO A 213 -5.01 -7.92 -0.54
CA PRO A 213 -4.64 -6.75 0.24
C PRO A 213 -3.15 -6.42 0.13
N ALA A 214 -2.79 -5.15 0.28
CA ALA A 214 -1.41 -4.71 0.13
C ALA A 214 -0.54 -5.20 1.29
N ARG A 215 0.67 -5.65 0.95
CA ARG A 215 1.70 -6.07 1.89
C ARG A 215 2.99 -5.30 1.65
N VAL A 216 3.73 -5.04 2.70
CA VAL A 216 5.06 -4.42 2.60
C VAL A 216 6.04 -5.45 2.04
N VAL A 217 6.58 -5.18 0.85
CA VAL A 217 7.53 -6.06 0.15
C VAL A 217 8.96 -5.54 0.23
N ARG A 218 9.17 -4.27 0.58
CA ARG A 218 10.50 -3.66 0.75
C ARG A 218 10.47 -2.67 1.89
N ARG A 219 11.52 -2.67 2.68
CA ARG A 219 11.74 -1.74 3.78
C ARG A 219 13.22 -1.36 3.84
N ASN A 220 13.54 -0.08 4.06
CA ASN A 220 14.88 0.47 4.17
C ASN A 220 15.82 0.09 3.02
N GLY A 221 15.84 0.83 1.94
CA GLY A 221 16.96 0.65 1.07
C GLY A 221 16.82 0.80 -0.40
N ALA A 222 16.16 1.71 -0.93
CA ALA A 222 16.53 2.30 -2.21
C ALA A 222 16.04 3.74 -2.22
N LYS A 223 16.88 4.62 -2.73
CA LYS A 223 16.48 5.99 -3.04
C LYS A 223 15.20 5.90 -3.85
N ILE A 224 14.11 6.45 -3.31
CA ILE A 224 12.84 6.54 -4.04
C ILE A 224 13.13 7.42 -5.24
N VAL A 225 13.13 6.82 -6.42
CA VAL A 225 13.10 7.57 -7.66
C VAL A 225 11.63 7.93 -7.85
N ASP A 226 11.31 9.21 -7.81
CA ASP A 226 9.96 9.70 -8.10
C ASP A 226 9.52 9.17 -9.47
N LEU A 227 8.25 8.83 -9.60
CA LEU A 227 7.59 8.39 -10.84
C LEU A 227 7.88 6.94 -11.30
N ASP A 228 8.72 6.17 -10.62
CA ASP A 228 8.96 4.78 -11.00
C ASP A 228 7.84 3.86 -10.49
N GLN A 229 6.89 3.53 -11.36
CA GLN A 229 5.81 2.58 -11.09
C GLN A 229 6.09 1.16 -11.63
N ILE A 230 7.17 0.99 -12.39
CA ILE A 230 7.47 -0.23 -13.16
C ILE A 230 8.35 -1.20 -12.35
N HIS A 231 9.33 -0.68 -11.60
CA HIS A 231 10.28 -1.50 -10.85
C HIS A 231 9.79 -1.86 -9.43
N ILE A 232 8.49 -2.10 -9.28
CA ILE A 232 7.89 -2.59 -8.04
C ILE A 232 7.98 -4.11 -8.07
N PRO A 233 8.58 -4.76 -7.06
CA PRO A 233 8.66 -6.23 -7.01
C PRO A 233 7.26 -6.83 -7.04
N ASP A 234 7.03 -7.79 -7.92
CA ASP A 234 5.79 -8.57 -7.95
C ASP A 234 5.73 -9.50 -6.72
N PRO A 235 4.76 -9.29 -5.80
CA PRO A 235 4.65 -10.12 -4.60
C PRO A 235 4.25 -11.56 -4.92
N VAL A 236 3.56 -11.79 -6.02
CA VAL A 236 3.18 -13.15 -6.46
C VAL A 236 4.43 -13.90 -6.93
N ALA A 237 5.28 -13.26 -7.73
CA ALA A 237 6.54 -13.86 -8.17
C ALA A 237 7.48 -14.15 -7.00
N GLN A 238 7.55 -13.25 -6.00
CA GLN A 238 8.36 -13.49 -4.80
C GLN A 238 7.83 -14.65 -3.95
N GLU A 239 6.52 -14.75 -3.76
CA GLU A 239 5.93 -15.85 -3.00
C GLU A 239 6.04 -17.19 -3.75
N LEU A 240 5.92 -17.19 -5.06
CA LEU A 240 6.18 -18.38 -5.89
C LEU A 240 7.62 -18.87 -5.73
N CYS A 241 8.60 -17.99 -5.85
CA CYS A 241 10.01 -18.33 -5.66
C CYS A 241 10.30 -18.87 -4.25
N ARG A 242 9.65 -18.30 -3.22
CA ARG A 242 9.73 -18.79 -1.85
C ARG A 242 9.14 -20.19 -1.69
N LEU A 243 7.97 -20.43 -2.29
CA LEU A 243 7.30 -21.73 -2.25
C LEU A 243 8.11 -22.80 -3.01
N GLU A 244 8.67 -22.46 -4.16
CA GLU A 244 9.57 -23.33 -4.90
C GLU A 244 10.79 -23.74 -4.07
N HIS A 245 11.42 -22.76 -3.40
CA HIS A 245 12.54 -23.07 -2.50
C HIS A 245 12.13 -23.98 -1.34
N GLN A 246 10.95 -23.77 -0.73
CA GLN A 246 10.44 -24.66 0.33
C GLN A 246 10.17 -26.06 -0.18
N LEU A 247 9.61 -26.20 -1.38
CA LEU A 247 9.39 -27.48 -2.03
C LEU A 247 10.71 -28.23 -2.28
N ASP A 248 11.75 -27.56 -2.72
CA ASP A 248 13.06 -28.17 -2.94
C ASP A 248 13.71 -28.65 -1.62
N VAL A 249 13.55 -27.89 -0.55
CA VAL A 249 14.02 -28.30 0.79
C VAL A 249 13.27 -29.55 1.25
N LEU A 250 11.94 -29.59 1.10
CA LEU A 250 11.12 -30.75 1.48
C LEU A 250 11.45 -31.97 0.64
N ARG A 251 11.62 -31.85 -0.68
CA ARG A 251 12.06 -32.94 -1.56
C ARG A 251 13.37 -33.56 -1.14
N ARG A 252 14.35 -32.73 -0.76
CA ARG A 252 15.65 -33.20 -0.23
C ARG A 252 15.51 -33.94 1.11
N GLN A 253 14.57 -33.49 1.97
CA GLN A 253 14.31 -34.16 3.25
C GLN A 253 13.64 -35.52 3.03
N VAL A 254 12.64 -35.60 2.18
CA VAL A 254 11.97 -36.87 1.81
C VAL A 254 12.96 -37.83 1.21
N GLY A 255 13.78 -37.43 0.25
CA GLY A 255 14.79 -38.29 -0.35
C GLY A 255 15.81 -38.86 0.65
N ARG A 256 16.18 -38.08 1.69
CA ARG A 256 17.04 -38.56 2.78
C ARG A 256 16.33 -39.58 3.67
N LEU A 257 15.03 -39.42 3.90
CA LEU A 257 14.25 -40.36 4.71
C LEU A 257 14.03 -41.67 3.97
N GLU A 258 13.71 -41.59 2.68
CA GLU A 258 13.57 -42.78 1.81
C GLU A 258 14.87 -43.56 1.70
N GLY A 259 16.03 -42.92 1.55
CA GLY A 259 17.34 -43.55 1.55
C GLY A 259 17.65 -44.30 2.86
N ARG A 260 17.32 -43.68 4.01
CA ARG A 260 17.50 -44.32 5.32
C ARG A 260 16.60 -45.55 5.51
N THR A 261 15.39 -45.52 4.96
CA THR A 261 14.46 -46.64 5.06
C THR A 261 14.93 -47.84 4.21
N GLN A 262 15.52 -47.57 3.03
CA GLN A 262 16.11 -48.61 2.19
C GLN A 262 17.37 -49.22 2.80
N ASP A 263 18.23 -48.43 3.42
CA ASP A 263 19.42 -48.92 4.11
C ASP A 263 19.07 -49.83 5.29
N SER A 264 18.07 -49.44 6.10
CA SER A 264 17.57 -50.24 7.23
C SER A 264 16.94 -51.56 6.78
N GLN A 265 16.20 -51.58 5.66
CA GLN A 265 15.64 -52.81 5.09
C GLN A 265 16.71 -53.74 4.52
N ASN A 266 17.78 -53.19 3.97
CA ASN A 266 18.88 -54.00 3.43
C ASN A 266 19.74 -54.59 4.58
N GLU A 267 19.88 -53.94 5.72
CA GLU A 267 20.56 -54.47 6.90
C GLU A 267 19.78 -55.60 7.55
N GLU A 268 18.43 -55.52 7.65
CA GLU A 268 17.60 -56.63 8.14
C GLU A 268 17.66 -57.90 7.28
N ILE A 269 17.77 -57.73 5.95
CA ILE A 269 17.86 -58.88 5.01
C ILE A 269 19.22 -59.57 5.10
N THR A 270 20.28 -58.87 5.49
CA THR A 270 21.63 -59.44 5.62
C THR A 270 21.87 -60.15 6.95
N GLU A 271 21.08 -59.89 8.00
CA GLU A 271 21.17 -60.59 9.30
C GLU A 271 20.36 -61.92 9.34
N GLU A 272 19.41 -62.16 8.42
CA GLU A 272 18.59 -63.38 8.37
C GLU A 272 19.13 -64.47 7.42
N ALA A 273 20.32 -64.32 6.87
CA ALA A 273 20.91 -65.38 6.06
C ALA A 273 21.66 -66.40 6.94
N PRO A 274 21.31 -67.73 6.93
CA PRO A 274 21.87 -68.80 7.79
C PRO A 274 23.32 -69.14 7.45
#